data_724ad8cd19a29e9e558e3ca01a4ffe7d
#
_entry.id   724ad8cd19a29e9e558e3ca01a4ffe7d
#
_cell.length_a   1.000
_cell.length_b   1.000
_cell.length_c   1.000
_cell.angle_alpha   90.00
_cell.angle_beta   90.00
_cell.angle_gamma   90.00
#
_symmetry.space_group_name_H-M   'P 1'
#
loop_
_entity.id
_entity.type
_entity.pdbx_description
1 polymer ?
#
loop_
_entity_poly.entity_id
_entity_poly.type
_entity_poly.pdbx_seq_one_letter_code
_entity_poly.pdbx_strand_id
1 'polypeptide(L)'
;MSTIKDVAALAGISYTTVSHVLNKSRPVSDEVRRKVEAAIIQLDYVPSAVARSLKAKATSTIGLLIPNGINPYFAELARGIEDYCERNGFCVILCNSDDNPEKQRSYLRVLLEKRVDGLIVSSVGGDAGLAAGLAAVRTPMVIVDRDLEGIVADLVRIDHELGAYLATCHLLELGHRHIACICGPAETSVAQMRLAGYRRAMHEAQVPVPNEWVVESDFTSPAGYQAAVELLAQNPPTAIFAGNDMIGIGVLRAAAERNIRVPSDLSVIGFDDIQMSRYVYPALTTVGQSILKLGEMAAEVLLRRIAAPAATAVEHRIVKPGIVLRESTAPPTNIFNAFR
;
A
#
# COMPACT_ATOMS: atom_id res chain seq x y z
N MET A 1 38.15 -8.52 9.20
CA MET A 1 36.89 -9.28 9.27
C MET A 1 37.24 -10.77 9.23
N SER A 2 36.72 -11.51 10.19
CA SER A 2 36.89 -12.97 10.24
C SER A 2 36.23 -13.64 9.04
N THR A 3 36.81 -14.69 8.53
CA THR A 3 36.32 -15.44 7.37
C THR A 3 35.83 -16.85 7.78
N ILE A 4 35.04 -17.50 6.95
CA ILE A 4 34.61 -18.89 7.20
C ILE A 4 35.82 -19.84 7.30
N LYS A 5 36.97 -19.49 6.72
CA LYS A 5 38.21 -20.30 6.84
C LYS A 5 38.81 -20.15 8.25
N ASP A 6 38.69 -18.97 8.86
CA ASP A 6 39.14 -18.73 10.24
C ASP A 6 38.27 -19.50 11.24
N VAL A 7 36.94 -19.52 11.02
CA VAL A 7 36.02 -20.38 11.80
C VAL A 7 36.38 -21.86 11.65
N ALA A 8 36.70 -22.33 10.44
CA ALA A 8 37.09 -23.70 10.21
C ALA A 8 38.38 -24.04 10.93
N ALA A 9 39.39 -23.17 10.88
CA ALA A 9 40.68 -23.35 11.56
C ALA A 9 40.51 -23.38 13.08
N LEU A 10 39.74 -22.45 13.65
CA LEU A 10 39.51 -22.39 15.10
C LEU A 10 38.68 -23.58 15.61
N ALA A 11 37.68 -24.04 14.87
CA ALA A 11 36.88 -25.20 15.23
C ALA A 11 37.57 -26.53 14.99
N GLY A 12 38.72 -26.57 14.29
CA GLY A 12 39.41 -27.81 13.90
C GLY A 12 38.64 -28.68 12.90
N ILE A 13 37.82 -28.04 12.03
CA ILE A 13 36.84 -28.69 11.16
C ILE A 13 37.04 -28.21 9.71
N SER A 14 36.65 -29.02 8.74
CA SER A 14 36.78 -28.63 7.33
C SER A 14 35.85 -27.45 7.00
N TYR A 15 36.30 -26.55 6.11
CA TYR A 15 35.49 -25.47 5.53
C TYR A 15 34.10 -25.94 5.03
N THR A 16 34.08 -27.11 4.36
CA THR A 16 32.85 -27.71 3.84
C THR A 16 31.89 -28.07 4.97
N THR A 17 32.37 -28.60 6.07
CA THR A 17 31.55 -28.96 7.23
C THR A 17 31.02 -27.70 7.93
N VAL A 18 31.83 -26.64 8.09
CA VAL A 18 31.37 -25.34 8.63
C VAL A 18 30.27 -24.78 7.74
N SER A 19 30.44 -24.83 6.40
CA SER A 19 29.39 -24.42 5.45
C SER A 19 28.10 -25.24 5.59
N HIS A 20 28.20 -26.54 5.88
CA HIS A 20 27.00 -27.37 6.12
C HIS A 20 26.29 -27.01 7.42
N VAL A 21 27.01 -26.68 8.50
CA VAL A 21 26.44 -26.21 9.76
C VAL A 21 25.72 -24.91 9.54
N LEU A 22 26.40 -23.92 8.94
CA LEU A 22 25.83 -22.57 8.70
C LEU A 22 24.56 -22.59 7.83
N ASN A 23 24.56 -23.41 6.79
CA ASN A 23 23.46 -23.46 5.82
C ASN A 23 22.44 -24.57 6.12
N LYS A 24 22.59 -25.32 7.19
CA LYS A 24 21.74 -26.48 7.56
C LYS A 24 21.53 -27.46 6.37
N SER A 25 22.51 -27.57 5.47
CA SER A 25 22.37 -28.26 4.21
C SER A 25 22.62 -29.78 4.28
N ARG A 26 23.21 -30.25 5.39
CA ARG A 26 23.40 -31.67 5.71
C ARG A 26 23.37 -31.88 7.23
N PRO A 27 22.89 -33.01 7.71
CA PRO A 27 23.01 -33.36 9.12
C PRO A 27 24.48 -33.47 9.53
N VAL A 28 24.80 -32.88 10.68
CA VAL A 28 26.11 -32.95 11.35
C VAL A 28 25.90 -33.38 12.78
N SER A 29 26.92 -33.98 13.43
CA SER A 29 26.82 -34.35 14.83
C SER A 29 26.71 -33.09 15.72
N ASP A 30 26.06 -33.21 16.89
CA ASP A 30 25.89 -32.12 17.82
C ASP A 30 27.23 -31.62 18.37
N GLU A 31 28.25 -32.47 18.45
CA GLU A 31 29.60 -32.07 18.83
C GLU A 31 30.20 -31.12 17.79
N VAL A 32 30.12 -31.46 16.52
CA VAL A 32 30.60 -30.63 15.41
C VAL A 32 29.87 -29.30 15.38
N ARG A 33 28.54 -29.32 15.54
CA ARG A 33 27.71 -28.11 15.58
C ARG A 33 28.18 -27.18 16.68
N ARG A 34 28.33 -27.68 17.92
CA ARG A 34 28.78 -26.89 19.07
C ARG A 34 30.16 -26.26 18.85
N LYS A 35 31.10 -26.99 18.27
CA LYS A 35 32.47 -26.49 17.96
C LYS A 35 32.41 -25.33 16.97
N VAL A 36 31.57 -25.43 15.94
CA VAL A 36 31.40 -24.37 14.92
C VAL A 36 30.73 -23.16 15.52
N GLU A 37 29.65 -23.33 16.29
CA GLU A 37 28.92 -22.24 16.95
C GLU A 37 29.82 -21.48 17.97
N ALA A 38 30.62 -22.20 18.74
CA ALA A 38 31.59 -21.59 19.66
C ALA A 38 32.66 -20.76 18.90
N ALA A 39 33.17 -21.28 17.80
CA ALA A 39 34.14 -20.55 16.97
C ALA A 39 33.54 -19.31 16.29
N ILE A 40 32.27 -19.36 15.86
CA ILE A 40 31.54 -18.21 15.32
C ILE A 40 31.43 -17.11 16.36
N ILE A 41 30.99 -17.45 17.57
CA ILE A 41 30.87 -16.49 18.68
C ILE A 41 32.23 -15.89 19.04
N GLN A 42 33.28 -16.70 19.18
CA GLN A 42 34.60 -16.24 19.55
C GLN A 42 35.25 -15.31 18.54
N LEU A 43 34.95 -15.52 17.23
CA LEU A 43 35.50 -14.73 16.13
C LEU A 43 34.60 -13.56 15.73
N ASP A 44 33.44 -13.39 16.39
CA ASP A 44 32.38 -12.45 15.95
C ASP A 44 32.13 -12.56 14.45
N TYR A 45 32.05 -13.81 13.97
CA TYR A 45 31.93 -14.09 12.55
C TYR A 45 30.49 -13.96 12.08
N VAL A 46 30.26 -13.03 11.15
CA VAL A 46 28.98 -12.88 10.47
C VAL A 46 29.08 -13.56 9.09
N PRO A 47 28.25 -14.59 8.82
CA PRO A 47 28.22 -15.23 7.51
C PRO A 47 27.92 -14.24 6.38
N SER A 48 28.78 -14.19 5.37
CA SER A 48 28.58 -13.31 4.21
C SER A 48 27.33 -13.72 3.41
N ALA A 49 26.33 -12.87 3.36
CA ALA A 49 25.15 -13.04 2.52
C ALA A 49 25.53 -13.11 1.02
N VAL A 50 26.53 -12.32 0.61
CA VAL A 50 27.05 -12.31 -0.77
C VAL A 50 27.63 -13.66 -1.16
N ALA A 51 28.45 -14.29 -0.30
CA ALA A 51 29.01 -15.60 -0.58
C ALA A 51 27.94 -16.70 -0.64
N ARG A 52 26.88 -16.56 0.16
CA ARG A 52 25.74 -17.48 0.16
C ARG A 52 24.90 -17.31 -1.11
N SER A 53 24.58 -16.10 -1.50
CA SER A 53 23.77 -15.82 -2.68
C SER A 53 24.45 -16.23 -3.99
N LEU A 54 25.76 -16.08 -4.09
CA LEU A 54 26.54 -16.59 -5.24
C LEU A 54 26.41 -18.10 -5.42
N LYS A 55 26.34 -18.85 -4.33
CA LYS A 55 26.18 -20.32 -4.37
C LYS A 55 24.72 -20.74 -4.58
N ALA A 56 23.79 -20.07 -3.93
CA ALA A 56 22.36 -20.40 -3.99
C ALA A 56 21.66 -19.79 -5.23
N LYS A 57 22.29 -18.83 -5.92
CA LYS A 57 21.68 -17.99 -6.97
C LYS A 57 20.39 -17.26 -6.51
N ALA A 58 20.23 -17.08 -5.20
CA ALA A 58 19.11 -16.41 -4.55
C ALA A 58 19.62 -15.60 -3.36
N THR A 59 18.99 -14.45 -3.12
CA THR A 59 19.37 -13.56 -2.03
C THR A 59 18.42 -13.65 -0.83
N SER A 60 17.28 -14.33 -0.99
CA SER A 60 16.16 -14.34 -0.05
C SER A 60 15.73 -12.93 0.32
N THR A 61 15.71 -12.02 -0.66
CA THR A 61 15.41 -10.62 -0.46
C THR A 61 14.40 -10.15 -1.50
N ILE A 62 13.36 -9.46 -1.03
CA ILE A 62 12.34 -8.82 -1.85
C ILE A 62 12.53 -7.31 -1.81
N GLY A 63 12.46 -6.66 -2.96
CA GLY A 63 12.38 -5.21 -3.06
C GLY A 63 10.92 -4.75 -2.99
N LEU A 64 10.62 -3.83 -2.09
CA LEU A 64 9.33 -3.16 -2.00
C LEU A 64 9.50 -1.68 -2.30
N LEU A 65 8.85 -1.21 -3.37
CA LEU A 65 8.86 0.18 -3.78
C LEU A 65 7.47 0.79 -3.56
N ILE A 66 7.38 1.77 -2.66
CA ILE A 66 6.15 2.49 -2.35
C ILE A 66 6.25 3.97 -2.70
N PRO A 67 5.11 4.64 -3.02
CA PRO A 67 5.13 6.04 -3.41
C PRO A 67 5.27 6.99 -2.21
N ASN A 68 4.63 6.68 -1.08
CA ASN A 68 4.59 7.62 0.06
C ASN A 68 4.55 6.88 1.40
N GLY A 69 5.67 6.89 2.13
CA GLY A 69 5.78 6.23 3.44
C GLY A 69 5.13 6.99 4.60
N ILE A 70 4.66 8.23 4.38
CA ILE A 70 3.95 9.02 5.40
C ILE A 70 2.46 8.62 5.43
N ASN A 71 1.90 8.20 4.31
CA ASN A 71 0.52 7.72 4.27
C ASN A 71 0.42 6.34 4.98
N PRO A 72 -0.36 6.21 6.07
CA PRO A 72 -0.52 4.97 6.82
C PRO A 72 -0.93 3.76 5.98
N TYR A 73 -1.65 3.97 4.88
CA TYR A 73 -2.02 2.91 3.94
C TYR A 73 -0.81 2.10 3.47
N PHE A 74 0.27 2.79 3.05
CA PHE A 74 1.46 2.10 2.56
C PHE A 74 2.28 1.47 3.68
N ALA A 75 2.24 2.04 4.89
CA ALA A 75 2.88 1.43 6.05
C ALA A 75 2.18 0.11 6.46
N GLU A 76 0.85 0.09 6.46
CA GLU A 76 0.06 -1.11 6.74
C GLU A 76 0.23 -2.16 5.63
N LEU A 77 0.26 -1.75 4.36
CA LEU A 77 0.55 -2.62 3.22
C LEU A 77 1.93 -3.26 3.34
N ALA A 78 2.96 -2.45 3.62
CA ALA A 78 4.33 -2.92 3.81
C ALA A 78 4.43 -3.91 4.96
N ARG A 79 3.71 -3.69 6.05
CA ARG A 79 3.66 -4.61 7.19
C ARG A 79 3.10 -5.98 6.79
N GLY A 80 2.01 -6.02 6.04
CA GLY A 80 1.44 -7.28 5.54
C GLY A 80 2.40 -8.05 4.63
N ILE A 81 3.12 -7.32 3.75
CA ILE A 81 4.15 -7.89 2.88
C ILE A 81 5.30 -8.44 3.71
N GLU A 82 5.82 -7.66 4.67
CA GLU A 82 6.95 -8.03 5.53
C GLU A 82 6.64 -9.28 6.34
N ASP A 83 5.49 -9.31 7.04
CA ASP A 83 5.07 -10.43 7.88
C ASP A 83 4.94 -11.74 7.06
N TYR A 84 4.45 -11.67 5.82
CA TYR A 84 4.35 -12.84 4.96
C TYR A 84 5.72 -13.28 4.45
N CYS A 85 6.56 -12.35 4.03
CA CYS A 85 7.92 -12.63 3.55
C CYS A 85 8.78 -13.25 4.66
N GLU A 86 8.76 -12.68 5.88
CA GLU A 86 9.51 -13.20 7.03
C GLU A 86 9.14 -14.65 7.35
N ARG A 87 7.83 -14.95 7.42
CA ARG A 87 7.34 -16.34 7.64
C ARG A 87 7.82 -17.34 6.59
N ASN A 88 8.15 -16.86 5.39
CA ASN A 88 8.66 -17.67 4.28
C ASN A 88 10.18 -17.54 4.07
N GLY A 89 10.91 -16.92 5.02
CA GLY A 89 12.37 -16.83 5.01
C GLY A 89 12.94 -15.76 4.08
N PHE A 90 12.15 -14.76 3.70
CA PHE A 90 12.59 -13.61 2.91
C PHE A 90 12.67 -12.35 3.76
N CYS A 91 13.65 -11.50 3.45
CA CYS A 91 13.80 -10.16 3.99
C CYS A 91 13.25 -9.14 2.97
N VAL A 92 12.64 -8.05 3.44
CA VAL A 92 12.13 -6.97 2.59
C VAL A 92 13.04 -5.75 2.68
N ILE A 93 13.41 -5.19 1.52
CA ILE A 93 14.05 -3.88 1.41
C ILE A 93 12.99 -2.89 0.94
N LEU A 94 12.56 -2.02 1.85
CA LEU A 94 11.61 -0.95 1.57
C LEU A 94 12.31 0.27 0.97
N CYS A 95 11.80 0.76 -0.16
CA CYS A 95 12.21 1.99 -0.80
C CYS A 95 11.00 2.93 -0.93
N ASN A 96 11.10 4.14 -0.38
CA ASN A 96 10.08 5.18 -0.44
C ASN A 96 10.46 6.24 -1.46
N SER A 97 9.65 6.41 -2.51
CA SER A 97 9.96 7.34 -3.61
C SER A 97 9.48 8.77 -3.38
N ASP A 98 8.69 9.04 -2.33
CA ASP A 98 8.10 10.36 -2.03
C ASP A 98 7.34 10.95 -3.22
N ASP A 99 6.57 10.11 -3.92
CA ASP A 99 5.85 10.48 -5.15
C ASP A 99 6.76 11.12 -6.24
N ASN A 100 8.08 10.87 -6.18
CA ASN A 100 9.07 11.39 -7.11
C ASN A 100 9.51 10.33 -8.14
N PRO A 101 9.21 10.51 -9.45
CA PRO A 101 9.55 9.55 -10.48
C PRO A 101 11.06 9.28 -10.63
N GLU A 102 11.91 10.28 -10.46
CA GLU A 102 13.38 10.11 -10.57
C GLU A 102 13.90 9.25 -9.42
N LYS A 103 13.43 9.53 -8.20
CA LYS A 103 13.77 8.76 -7.01
C LYS A 103 13.29 7.31 -7.15
N GLN A 104 12.11 7.11 -7.72
CA GLN A 104 11.55 5.80 -8.01
C GLN A 104 12.43 4.99 -8.95
N ARG A 105 12.87 5.59 -10.07
CA ARG A 105 13.81 4.96 -11.03
C ARG A 105 15.17 4.66 -10.40
N SER A 106 15.66 5.56 -9.56
CA SER A 106 16.93 5.36 -8.83
C SER A 106 16.85 4.17 -7.89
N TYR A 107 15.79 4.05 -7.10
CA TYR A 107 15.61 2.93 -6.19
C TYR A 107 15.38 1.60 -6.92
N LEU A 108 14.65 1.59 -8.04
CA LEU A 108 14.54 0.39 -8.86
C LEU A 108 15.93 -0.11 -9.29
N ARG A 109 16.81 0.78 -9.74
CA ARG A 109 18.18 0.42 -10.10
C ARG A 109 18.94 -0.16 -8.91
N VAL A 110 18.88 0.48 -7.75
CA VAL A 110 19.53 -0.03 -6.51
C VAL A 110 19.04 -1.43 -6.15
N LEU A 111 17.73 -1.68 -6.21
CA LEU A 111 17.17 -3.00 -5.92
C LEU A 111 17.68 -4.07 -6.89
N LEU A 112 17.76 -3.73 -8.18
CA LEU A 112 18.30 -4.62 -9.20
C LEU A 112 19.81 -4.90 -9.00
N GLU A 113 20.60 -3.88 -8.63
CA GLU A 113 22.02 -4.02 -8.28
C GLU A 113 22.21 -4.90 -7.04
N LYS A 114 21.30 -4.83 -6.08
CA LYS A 114 21.25 -5.73 -4.90
C LYS A 114 20.80 -7.14 -5.25
N ARG A 115 20.37 -7.39 -6.50
CA ARG A 115 19.89 -8.70 -6.99
C ARG A 115 18.77 -9.27 -6.13
N VAL A 116 17.77 -8.44 -5.82
CA VAL A 116 16.57 -8.93 -5.13
C VAL A 116 15.92 -10.05 -5.97
N ASP A 117 15.35 -11.05 -5.29
CA ASP A 117 14.74 -12.22 -5.96
C ASP A 117 13.38 -11.87 -6.57
N GLY A 118 12.74 -10.82 -6.08
CA GLY A 118 11.48 -10.32 -6.61
C GLY A 118 11.22 -8.88 -6.21
N LEU A 119 10.25 -8.24 -6.88
CA LEU A 119 9.83 -6.87 -6.68
C LEU A 119 8.33 -6.79 -6.40
N ILE A 120 7.96 -6.00 -5.39
CA ILE A 120 6.59 -5.51 -5.21
C ILE A 120 6.62 -4.01 -5.44
N VAL A 121 5.78 -3.51 -6.35
CA VAL A 121 5.80 -2.12 -6.77
C VAL A 121 4.41 -1.53 -6.63
N SER A 122 4.29 -0.47 -5.83
CA SER A 122 3.17 0.46 -5.86
C SER A 122 3.69 1.77 -6.44
N SER A 123 3.20 2.16 -7.61
CA SER A 123 3.74 3.28 -8.38
C SER A 123 2.98 4.58 -8.14
N VAL A 124 3.63 5.70 -8.41
CA VAL A 124 2.99 7.01 -8.47
C VAL A 124 1.98 7.11 -9.63
N GLY A 125 2.18 6.33 -10.71
CA GLY A 125 1.42 6.44 -11.95
C GLY A 125 2.04 7.48 -12.91
N GLY A 126 1.67 7.41 -14.20
CA GLY A 126 2.06 8.43 -15.21
C GLY A 126 3.54 8.48 -15.62
N ASP A 127 4.45 7.71 -15.01
CA ASP A 127 5.87 7.71 -15.36
C ASP A 127 6.18 6.68 -16.48
N ALA A 128 6.16 7.14 -17.72
CA ALA A 128 6.57 6.32 -18.88
C ALA A 128 8.02 5.79 -18.75
N GLY A 129 8.90 6.52 -18.07
CA GLY A 129 10.29 6.09 -17.82
C GLY A 129 10.36 4.94 -16.82
N LEU A 130 9.51 4.92 -15.80
CA LEU A 130 9.39 3.79 -14.90
C LEU A 130 8.81 2.56 -15.63
N ALA A 131 7.74 2.76 -16.38
CA ALA A 131 7.12 1.68 -17.16
C ALA A 131 8.13 1.02 -18.09
N ALA A 132 8.92 1.81 -18.85
CA ALA A 132 9.99 1.31 -19.69
C ALA A 132 11.09 0.59 -18.89
N GLY A 133 11.46 1.13 -17.71
CA GLY A 133 12.43 0.50 -16.81
C GLY A 133 11.94 -0.85 -16.29
N LEU A 134 10.70 -0.93 -15.84
CA LEU A 134 10.08 -2.17 -15.33
C LEU A 134 9.86 -3.21 -16.44
N ALA A 135 9.46 -2.79 -17.65
CA ALA A 135 9.30 -3.70 -18.80
C ALA A 135 10.61 -4.42 -19.19
N ALA A 136 11.76 -3.79 -18.94
CA ALA A 136 13.07 -4.39 -19.17
C ALA A 136 13.52 -5.36 -18.06
N VAL A 137 12.85 -5.38 -16.92
CA VAL A 137 13.22 -6.19 -15.75
C VAL A 137 12.78 -7.64 -15.94
N ARG A 138 13.72 -8.58 -15.73
CA ARG A 138 13.42 -10.03 -15.75
C ARG A 138 13.13 -10.61 -14.36
N THR A 139 13.33 -9.83 -13.31
CA THR A 139 13.02 -10.23 -11.94
C THR A 139 11.51 -10.37 -11.78
N PRO A 140 11.00 -11.42 -11.16
CA PRO A 140 9.59 -11.59 -10.83
C PRO A 140 9.02 -10.34 -10.15
N MET A 141 7.84 -9.90 -10.58
CA MET A 141 7.27 -8.65 -10.11
C MET A 141 5.77 -8.75 -9.91
N VAL A 142 5.27 -8.10 -8.85
CA VAL A 142 3.86 -7.87 -8.57
C VAL A 142 3.61 -6.37 -8.46
N ILE A 143 2.64 -5.87 -9.20
CA ILE A 143 2.13 -4.51 -9.07
C ILE A 143 1.02 -4.53 -8.01
N VAL A 144 1.04 -3.56 -7.10
CA VAL A 144 0.05 -3.47 -6.02
C VAL A 144 -0.65 -2.11 -6.06
N ASP A 145 -1.97 -2.15 -5.84
CA ASP A 145 -2.87 -1.01 -5.68
C ASP A 145 -3.05 -0.16 -6.95
N ARG A 146 -1.98 0.27 -7.57
CA ARG A 146 -1.98 1.17 -8.73
C ARG A 146 -1.55 0.45 -9.98
N ASP A 147 -2.44 0.35 -10.96
CA ASP A 147 -2.13 -0.25 -12.26
C ASP A 147 -1.09 0.59 -13.03
N LEU A 148 -0.23 -0.08 -13.79
CA LEU A 148 0.80 0.54 -14.61
C LEU A 148 0.56 0.16 -16.06
N GLU A 149 0.15 1.13 -16.87
CA GLU A 149 -0.08 0.92 -18.29
C GLU A 149 1.16 0.40 -19.01
N GLY A 150 0.98 -0.59 -19.87
CA GLY A 150 2.05 -1.15 -20.70
C GLY A 150 2.96 -2.15 -19.99
N ILE A 151 2.70 -2.52 -18.73
CA ILE A 151 3.46 -3.53 -18.01
C ILE A 151 2.68 -4.83 -17.92
N VAL A 152 3.32 -5.93 -18.32
CA VAL A 152 2.79 -7.29 -18.16
C VAL A 152 3.36 -7.87 -16.86
N ALA A 153 2.61 -7.74 -15.76
CA ALA A 153 2.99 -8.23 -14.44
C ALA A 153 1.76 -8.71 -13.67
N ASP A 154 1.98 -9.50 -12.62
CA ASP A 154 0.91 -9.84 -11.69
C ASP A 154 0.41 -8.57 -11.01
N LEU A 155 -0.90 -8.48 -10.80
CA LEU A 155 -1.57 -7.33 -10.20
C LEU A 155 -2.42 -7.77 -9.00
N VAL A 156 -2.26 -7.06 -7.89
CA VAL A 156 -3.13 -7.20 -6.70
C VAL A 156 -3.64 -5.82 -6.31
N ARG A 157 -4.95 -5.60 -6.39
CA ARG A 157 -5.56 -4.31 -6.05
C ARG A 157 -6.98 -4.46 -5.53
N ILE A 158 -7.48 -3.39 -4.93
CA ILE A 158 -8.90 -3.23 -4.60
C ILE A 158 -9.66 -2.78 -5.86
N ASP A 159 -10.95 -3.11 -5.95
CA ASP A 159 -11.85 -2.51 -6.94
C ASP A 159 -12.21 -1.09 -6.49
N HIS A 160 -11.38 -0.11 -6.90
CA HIS A 160 -11.51 1.29 -6.50
C HIS A 160 -12.80 1.93 -7.01
N GLU A 161 -13.23 1.60 -8.23
CA GLU A 161 -14.48 2.12 -8.79
C GLU A 161 -15.70 1.61 -8.03
N LEU A 162 -15.75 0.30 -7.79
CA LEU A 162 -16.83 -0.29 -7.00
C LEU A 162 -16.87 0.29 -5.58
N GLY A 163 -15.71 0.47 -4.94
CA GLY A 163 -15.63 1.03 -3.60
C GLY A 163 -16.19 2.45 -3.51
N ALA A 164 -15.81 3.33 -4.43
CA ALA A 164 -16.32 4.70 -4.49
C ALA A 164 -17.81 4.75 -4.84
N TYR A 165 -18.25 3.84 -5.71
CA TYR A 165 -19.67 3.66 -6.01
C TYR A 165 -20.46 3.29 -4.75
N LEU A 166 -20.00 2.31 -3.98
CA LEU A 166 -20.63 1.90 -2.71
C LEU A 166 -20.65 3.04 -1.68
N ALA A 167 -19.55 3.78 -1.53
CA ALA A 167 -19.48 4.94 -0.64
C ALA A 167 -20.54 5.98 -0.98
N THR A 168 -20.67 6.30 -2.26
CA THR A 168 -21.62 7.30 -2.72
C THR A 168 -23.07 6.80 -2.61
N CYS A 169 -23.32 5.53 -2.93
CA CYS A 169 -24.63 4.92 -2.73
C CYS A 169 -25.06 4.96 -1.26
N HIS A 170 -24.16 4.67 -0.32
CA HIS A 170 -24.43 4.79 1.11
C HIS A 170 -24.93 6.21 1.49
N LEU A 171 -24.26 7.25 1.01
CA LEU A 171 -24.69 8.62 1.26
C LEU A 171 -26.04 8.93 0.62
N LEU A 172 -26.27 8.43 -0.60
CA LEU A 172 -27.56 8.58 -1.31
C LEU A 172 -28.71 7.85 -0.59
N GLU A 173 -28.46 6.66 -0.05
CA GLU A 173 -29.41 5.85 0.72
C GLU A 173 -29.76 6.52 2.06
N LEU A 174 -28.82 7.25 2.67
CA LEU A 174 -29.10 8.11 3.84
C LEU A 174 -29.97 9.32 3.49
N GLY A 175 -30.17 9.63 2.22
CA GLY A 175 -31.02 10.73 1.74
C GLY A 175 -30.22 11.95 1.29
N HIS A 176 -28.90 11.93 1.32
CA HIS A 176 -28.11 13.03 0.79
C HIS A 176 -28.29 13.19 -0.73
N ARG A 177 -28.35 14.44 -1.19
CA ARG A 177 -28.39 14.81 -2.60
C ARG A 177 -27.34 15.86 -2.96
N HIS A 178 -26.81 16.56 -1.94
CA HIS A 178 -25.72 17.52 -2.04
C HIS A 178 -24.45 16.82 -1.52
N ILE A 179 -23.79 16.06 -2.38
CA ILE A 179 -22.63 15.25 -2.05
C ILE A 179 -21.45 15.79 -2.84
N ALA A 180 -20.40 16.28 -2.18
CA ALA A 180 -19.15 16.65 -2.82
C ALA A 180 -18.15 15.49 -2.79
N CYS A 181 -17.19 15.50 -3.74
CA CYS A 181 -16.09 14.56 -3.81
C CYS A 181 -14.77 15.32 -3.75
N ILE A 182 -13.92 15.02 -2.75
CA ILE A 182 -12.54 15.46 -2.73
C ILE A 182 -11.68 14.30 -3.20
N CYS A 183 -11.25 14.33 -4.46
CA CYS A 183 -10.48 13.25 -5.09
C CYS A 183 -8.97 13.38 -4.82
N GLY A 184 -8.20 12.38 -5.24
CA GLY A 184 -6.74 12.46 -5.33
C GLY A 184 -6.28 13.10 -6.64
N PRO A 185 -4.95 13.09 -6.91
CA PRO A 185 -4.34 13.66 -8.11
C PRO A 185 -4.92 13.03 -9.39
N ALA A 186 -5.33 13.88 -10.32
CA ALA A 186 -6.06 13.47 -11.52
C ALA A 186 -5.28 12.52 -12.43
N GLU A 187 -3.94 12.56 -12.37
CA GLU A 187 -3.05 11.68 -13.14
C GLU A 187 -2.97 10.25 -12.58
N THR A 188 -3.46 10.01 -11.35
CA THR A 188 -3.41 8.67 -10.76
C THR A 188 -4.61 7.82 -11.13
N SER A 189 -4.38 6.57 -11.57
CA SER A 189 -5.45 5.62 -11.93
C SER A 189 -6.44 5.39 -10.77
N VAL A 190 -5.95 5.40 -9.53
CA VAL A 190 -6.77 5.24 -8.33
C VAL A 190 -7.76 6.39 -8.17
N ALA A 191 -7.30 7.65 -8.32
CA ALA A 191 -8.18 8.82 -8.22
C ALA A 191 -9.23 8.82 -9.34
N GLN A 192 -8.83 8.48 -10.56
CA GLN A 192 -9.74 8.38 -11.71
C GLN A 192 -10.83 7.33 -11.49
N MET A 193 -10.46 6.14 -11.02
CA MET A 193 -11.43 5.06 -10.74
C MET A 193 -12.37 5.43 -9.59
N ARG A 194 -11.86 6.04 -8.50
CA ARG A 194 -12.71 6.49 -7.39
C ARG A 194 -13.67 7.59 -7.84
N LEU A 195 -13.22 8.56 -8.64
CA LEU A 195 -14.08 9.59 -9.21
C LEU A 195 -15.13 9.01 -10.17
N ALA A 196 -14.77 8.01 -10.99
CA ALA A 196 -15.71 7.33 -11.86
C ALA A 196 -16.82 6.63 -11.08
N GLY A 197 -16.48 5.93 -9.99
CA GLY A 197 -17.46 5.29 -9.10
C GLY A 197 -18.43 6.29 -8.46
N TYR A 198 -17.91 7.42 -7.96
CA TYR A 198 -18.75 8.50 -7.44
C TYR A 198 -19.70 9.04 -8.51
N ARG A 199 -19.17 9.41 -9.68
CA ARG A 199 -20.00 9.95 -10.78
C ARG A 199 -21.06 8.97 -11.25
N ARG A 200 -20.74 7.68 -11.32
CA ARG A 200 -21.69 6.63 -11.69
C ARG A 200 -22.86 6.57 -10.71
N ALA A 201 -22.59 6.54 -9.40
CA ALA A 201 -23.64 6.49 -8.39
C ALA A 201 -24.54 7.74 -8.41
N MET A 202 -23.98 8.93 -8.56
CA MET A 202 -24.73 10.19 -8.68
C MET A 202 -25.61 10.20 -9.94
N HIS A 203 -25.07 9.73 -11.07
CA HIS A 203 -25.80 9.65 -12.33
C HIS A 203 -26.97 8.66 -12.26
N GLU A 204 -26.76 7.46 -11.73
CA GLU A 204 -27.81 6.44 -11.57
C GLU A 204 -28.93 6.93 -10.63
N ALA A 205 -28.59 7.74 -9.61
CA ALA A 205 -29.56 8.39 -8.73
C ALA A 205 -30.19 9.65 -9.33
N GLN A 206 -29.84 10.04 -10.55
CA GLN A 206 -30.27 11.25 -11.22
C GLN A 206 -30.00 12.55 -10.43
N VAL A 207 -28.91 12.57 -9.68
CA VAL A 207 -28.44 13.72 -8.90
C VAL A 207 -27.36 14.45 -9.70
N PRO A 208 -27.55 15.74 -10.04
CA PRO A 208 -26.53 16.51 -10.76
C PRO A 208 -25.28 16.73 -9.87
N VAL A 209 -24.12 16.72 -10.52
CA VAL A 209 -22.83 16.99 -9.86
C VAL A 209 -22.31 18.34 -10.39
N PRO A 210 -22.40 19.41 -9.61
CA PRO A 210 -21.77 20.68 -9.94
C PRO A 210 -20.24 20.51 -10.01
N ASN A 211 -19.59 21.21 -10.94
CA ASN A 211 -18.13 21.06 -11.12
C ASN A 211 -17.36 21.49 -9.86
N GLU A 212 -17.85 22.50 -9.14
CA GLU A 212 -17.27 23.00 -7.88
C GLU A 212 -17.33 21.98 -6.73
N TRP A 213 -18.11 20.92 -6.86
CA TRP A 213 -18.18 19.84 -5.87
C TRP A 213 -17.21 18.68 -6.15
N VAL A 214 -16.45 18.76 -7.21
CA VAL A 214 -15.36 17.80 -7.50
C VAL A 214 -14.04 18.55 -7.34
N VAL A 215 -13.38 18.35 -6.21
CA VAL A 215 -12.15 19.06 -5.84
C VAL A 215 -10.97 18.10 -5.85
N GLU A 216 -9.90 18.48 -6.52
CA GLU A 216 -8.65 17.71 -6.55
C GLU A 216 -7.82 17.96 -5.30
N SER A 217 -7.10 16.93 -4.85
CA SER A 217 -6.22 16.93 -3.67
C SER A 217 -5.01 16.01 -3.93
N ASP A 218 -4.08 15.92 -3.01
CA ASP A 218 -2.86 15.10 -3.11
C ASP A 218 -2.87 13.83 -2.23
N PHE A 219 -4.03 13.39 -1.77
CA PHE A 219 -4.21 12.29 -0.82
C PHE A 219 -3.66 12.54 0.58
N THR A 220 -3.35 13.79 0.95
CA THR A 220 -2.88 14.15 2.30
C THR A 220 -3.96 14.84 3.15
N SER A 221 -3.83 14.78 4.48
CA SER A 221 -4.75 15.50 5.37
C SER A 221 -4.66 17.02 5.24
N PRO A 222 -3.48 17.66 5.06
CA PRO A 222 -3.42 19.11 4.81
C PRO A 222 -4.17 19.55 3.55
N ALA A 223 -4.02 18.82 2.43
CA ALA A 223 -4.74 19.17 1.20
C ALA A 223 -6.24 18.89 1.32
N GLY A 224 -6.63 17.79 1.96
CA GLY A 224 -8.04 17.50 2.29
C GLY A 224 -8.67 18.58 3.19
N TYR A 225 -7.91 19.09 4.17
CA TYR A 225 -8.33 20.22 5.00
C TYR A 225 -8.55 21.48 4.17
N GLN A 226 -7.60 21.85 3.30
CA GLN A 226 -7.72 23.04 2.47
C GLN A 226 -8.91 22.95 1.51
N ALA A 227 -9.08 21.81 0.84
CA ALA A 227 -10.23 21.57 -0.04
C ALA A 227 -11.57 21.68 0.71
N ALA A 228 -11.65 21.14 1.92
CA ALA A 228 -12.85 21.25 2.75
C ALA A 228 -13.12 22.70 3.21
N VAL A 229 -12.06 23.45 3.54
CA VAL A 229 -12.18 24.89 3.89
C VAL A 229 -12.87 25.67 2.78
N GLU A 230 -12.50 25.42 1.53
CA GLU A 230 -13.06 26.09 0.35
C GLU A 230 -14.51 25.65 0.06
N LEU A 231 -14.77 24.33 0.06
CA LEU A 231 -16.10 23.76 -0.15
C LEU A 231 -17.12 24.24 0.88
N LEU A 232 -16.73 24.30 2.15
CA LEU A 232 -17.63 24.68 3.25
C LEU A 232 -17.89 26.19 3.35
N ALA A 233 -17.16 27.02 2.59
CA ALA A 233 -17.26 28.47 2.66
C ALA A 233 -18.40 29.07 1.80
N GLN A 234 -18.72 28.48 0.65
CA GLN A 234 -19.61 29.12 -0.35
C GLN A 234 -20.94 28.38 -0.53
N ASN A 235 -20.91 27.11 -0.86
CA ASN A 235 -22.10 26.28 -1.10
C ASN A 235 -21.89 24.92 -0.43
N PRO A 236 -22.07 24.84 0.90
CA PRO A 236 -21.68 23.65 1.64
C PRO A 236 -22.52 22.44 1.23
N PRO A 237 -21.87 21.31 0.88
CA PRO A 237 -22.57 20.05 0.68
C PRO A 237 -23.11 19.52 2.01
N THR A 238 -24.07 18.62 1.96
CA THR A 238 -24.54 17.89 3.17
C THR A 238 -23.71 16.65 3.46
N ALA A 239 -22.92 16.19 2.47
CA ALA A 239 -22.01 15.08 2.64
C ALA A 239 -20.77 15.25 1.75
N ILE A 240 -19.64 14.69 2.20
CA ILE A 240 -18.38 14.64 1.45
C ILE A 240 -17.92 13.20 1.33
N PHE A 241 -17.71 12.74 0.09
CA PHE A 241 -16.90 11.57 -0.20
C PHE A 241 -15.44 12.01 -0.31
N ALA A 242 -14.64 11.64 0.66
CA ALA A 242 -13.20 11.85 0.68
C ALA A 242 -12.51 10.70 -0.05
N GLY A 243 -11.68 11.04 -1.04
CA GLY A 243 -11.01 10.08 -1.92
C GLY A 243 -10.09 9.09 -1.18
N ASN A 244 -9.66 9.42 0.06
CA ASN A 244 -9.07 8.49 1.01
C ASN A 244 -9.31 8.96 2.45
N ASP A 245 -8.91 8.15 3.44
CA ASP A 245 -9.10 8.45 4.86
C ASP A 245 -8.27 9.65 5.33
N MET A 246 -7.09 9.88 4.74
CA MET A 246 -6.26 11.04 5.09
C MET A 246 -6.94 12.35 4.68
N ILE A 247 -7.56 12.40 3.49
CA ILE A 247 -8.44 13.51 3.08
C ILE A 247 -9.59 13.64 4.06
N GLY A 248 -10.26 12.53 4.41
CA GLY A 248 -11.37 12.50 5.37
C GLY A 248 -11.01 13.10 6.73
N ILE A 249 -9.82 12.79 7.25
CA ILE A 249 -9.28 13.38 8.49
C ILE A 249 -9.12 14.91 8.34
N GLY A 250 -8.63 15.36 7.18
CA GLY A 250 -8.53 16.77 6.87
C GLY A 250 -9.91 17.47 6.87
N VAL A 251 -10.92 16.83 6.27
CA VAL A 251 -12.32 17.32 6.26
C VAL A 251 -12.88 17.42 7.69
N LEU A 252 -12.69 16.39 8.52
CA LEU A 252 -13.13 16.41 9.92
C LEU A 252 -12.52 17.59 10.69
N ARG A 253 -11.23 17.87 10.46
CA ARG A 253 -10.55 19.01 11.07
C ARG A 253 -11.13 20.35 10.62
N ALA A 254 -11.36 20.53 9.31
CA ALA A 254 -11.94 21.76 8.76
C ALA A 254 -13.38 22.01 9.27
N ALA A 255 -14.18 20.93 9.38
CA ALA A 255 -15.53 21.01 9.95
C ALA A 255 -15.51 21.43 11.42
N ALA A 256 -14.63 20.82 12.23
CA ALA A 256 -14.50 21.12 13.66
C ALA A 256 -14.12 22.60 13.90
N GLU A 257 -13.20 23.17 13.13
CA GLU A 257 -12.81 24.59 13.26
C GLU A 257 -13.93 25.57 12.91
N ARG A 258 -14.90 25.12 12.10
CA ARG A 258 -16.09 25.91 11.74
C ARG A 258 -17.32 25.64 12.61
N ASN A 259 -17.16 24.82 13.66
CA ASN A 259 -18.25 24.34 14.49
C ASN A 259 -19.34 23.59 13.70
N ILE A 260 -19.00 22.97 12.57
CA ILE A 260 -19.84 22.07 11.79
C ILE A 260 -19.77 20.69 12.43
N ARG A 261 -20.90 20.19 12.88
CA ARG A 261 -20.97 18.91 13.57
C ARG A 261 -21.02 17.76 12.57
N VAL A 262 -20.09 16.83 12.69
CA VAL A 262 -20.11 15.57 11.96
C VAL A 262 -20.62 14.48 12.91
N PRO A 263 -21.66 13.70 12.56
CA PRO A 263 -22.34 13.66 11.25
C PRO A 263 -23.57 14.57 11.12
N SER A 264 -24.01 15.30 12.15
CA SER A 264 -25.32 15.96 12.19
C SER A 264 -25.53 17.07 11.15
N ASP A 265 -24.50 17.86 10.88
CA ASP A 265 -24.54 18.97 9.92
C ASP A 265 -23.85 18.58 8.59
N LEU A 266 -22.88 17.66 8.65
CA LEU A 266 -22.10 17.19 7.50
C LEU A 266 -21.77 15.71 7.67
N SER A 267 -22.14 14.85 6.73
CA SER A 267 -21.65 13.49 6.66
C SER A 267 -20.31 13.41 5.93
N VAL A 268 -19.40 12.58 6.43
CA VAL A 268 -18.08 12.36 5.82
C VAL A 268 -17.83 10.86 5.70
N ILE A 269 -17.50 10.39 4.49
CA ILE A 269 -17.07 9.02 4.24
C ILE A 269 -15.71 9.00 3.57
N GLY A 270 -14.79 8.17 4.08
CA GLY A 270 -13.44 7.98 3.56
C GLY A 270 -13.31 6.77 2.64
N PHE A 271 -12.05 6.43 2.37
CA PHE A 271 -11.64 5.24 1.62
C PHE A 271 -10.29 4.79 2.17
N ASP A 272 -10.02 3.49 2.24
CA ASP A 272 -8.84 2.71 2.61
C ASP A 272 -9.02 1.92 3.92
N ASP A 273 -9.78 2.36 4.88
CA ASP A 273 -9.91 1.80 6.26
C ASP A 273 -8.57 1.70 6.99
N ILE A 274 -7.77 2.78 6.94
CA ILE A 274 -6.52 2.85 7.73
C ILE A 274 -6.85 2.77 9.23
N GLN A 275 -5.91 2.24 10.02
CA GLN A 275 -6.12 2.08 11.46
C GLN A 275 -6.54 3.37 12.16
N MET A 276 -6.01 4.51 11.74
CA MET A 276 -6.30 5.82 12.33
C MET A 276 -7.77 6.22 12.20
N SER A 277 -8.50 5.77 11.18
CA SER A 277 -9.93 6.07 10.95
C SER A 277 -10.83 5.68 12.10
N ARG A 278 -10.39 4.72 12.94
CA ARG A 278 -11.11 4.24 14.14
C ARG A 278 -10.92 5.15 15.35
N TYR A 279 -9.85 5.95 15.37
CA TYR A 279 -9.41 6.72 16.55
C TYR A 279 -9.58 8.22 16.40
N VAL A 280 -9.95 8.71 15.21
CA VAL A 280 -10.40 10.11 15.04
C VAL A 280 -11.79 10.29 15.62
N TYR A 281 -12.16 11.53 15.93
CA TYR A 281 -13.49 11.82 16.45
C TYR A 281 -14.22 12.82 15.53
N PRO A 282 -15.45 12.47 15.07
CA PRO A 282 -16.07 11.14 15.15
C PRO A 282 -15.27 10.10 14.39
N ALA A 283 -15.41 8.80 14.76
CA ALA A 283 -14.76 7.72 14.04
C ALA A 283 -15.24 7.67 12.59
N LEU A 284 -14.29 7.63 11.65
CA LEU A 284 -14.56 7.83 10.22
C LEU A 284 -15.18 6.58 9.59
N THR A 285 -16.41 6.68 9.08
CA THR A 285 -17.01 5.72 8.15
C THR A 285 -16.18 5.72 6.88
N THR A 286 -15.84 4.54 6.36
CA THR A 286 -14.91 4.44 5.22
C THR A 286 -15.22 3.21 4.37
N VAL A 287 -14.63 3.18 3.19
CA VAL A 287 -14.60 2.00 2.34
C VAL A 287 -13.25 1.34 2.47
N GLY A 288 -13.25 0.05 2.69
CA GLY A 288 -11.97 -0.62 2.80
C GLY A 288 -12.04 -2.12 2.67
N GLN A 289 -10.86 -2.65 2.72
CA GLN A 289 -10.52 -4.04 2.87
C GLN A 289 -9.28 -4.09 3.75
N SER A 290 -9.05 -5.22 4.41
CA SER A 290 -7.83 -5.34 5.20
C SER A 290 -6.57 -5.10 4.36
N ILE A 291 -5.93 -3.94 4.56
CA ILE A 291 -4.71 -3.52 3.87
C ILE A 291 -3.58 -4.53 4.14
N LEU A 292 -3.49 -5.03 5.38
CA LEU A 292 -2.55 -6.11 5.75
C LEU A 292 -2.74 -7.35 4.87
N LYS A 293 -3.99 -7.80 4.67
CA LYS A 293 -4.28 -8.97 3.82
C LYS A 293 -3.96 -8.70 2.35
N LEU A 294 -4.13 -7.47 1.88
CA LEU A 294 -3.73 -7.09 0.52
C LEU A 294 -2.22 -7.22 0.36
N GLY A 295 -1.45 -6.77 1.36
CA GLY A 295 0.00 -6.95 1.40
C GLY A 295 0.44 -8.42 1.45
N GLU A 296 -0.19 -9.23 2.32
CA GLU A 296 0.05 -10.68 2.38
C GLU A 296 -0.22 -11.36 1.02
N MET A 297 -1.32 -10.99 0.36
CA MET A 297 -1.71 -11.54 -0.95
C MET A 297 -0.70 -11.17 -2.04
N ALA A 298 -0.17 -9.94 -2.03
CA ALA A 298 0.86 -9.50 -2.97
C ALA A 298 2.16 -10.30 -2.77
N ALA A 299 2.58 -10.50 -1.53
CA ALA A 299 3.75 -11.29 -1.20
C ALA A 299 3.56 -12.78 -1.59
N GLU A 300 2.37 -13.35 -1.34
CA GLU A 300 2.03 -14.73 -1.74
C GLU A 300 2.15 -14.91 -3.26
N VAL A 301 1.57 -14.00 -4.05
CA VAL A 301 1.65 -14.04 -5.51
C VAL A 301 3.09 -13.97 -5.97
N LEU A 302 3.89 -13.04 -5.40
CA LEU A 302 5.30 -12.90 -5.75
C LEU A 302 6.11 -14.14 -5.42
N LEU A 303 6.00 -14.71 -4.22
CA LEU A 303 6.78 -15.88 -3.83
C LEU A 303 6.43 -17.11 -4.67
N ARG A 304 5.16 -17.27 -5.06
CA ARG A 304 4.78 -18.31 -6.05
C ARG A 304 5.44 -18.08 -7.40
N ARG A 305 5.49 -16.83 -7.87
CA ARG A 305 6.14 -16.48 -9.14
C ARG A 305 7.65 -16.74 -9.08
N ILE A 306 8.31 -16.45 -7.96
CA ILE A 306 9.74 -16.76 -7.75
C ILE A 306 9.99 -18.28 -7.81
N ALA A 307 9.11 -19.07 -7.18
CA ALA A 307 9.24 -20.53 -7.15
C ALA A 307 8.98 -21.18 -8.52
N ALA A 308 8.14 -20.60 -9.37
CA ALA A 308 7.74 -21.14 -10.66
C ALA A 308 7.65 -20.07 -11.77
N PRO A 309 8.78 -19.46 -12.18
CA PRO A 309 8.78 -18.31 -13.09
C PRO A 309 8.24 -18.60 -14.50
N ALA A 310 8.31 -19.84 -14.95
CA ALA A 310 7.91 -20.21 -16.32
C ALA A 310 6.49 -20.79 -16.45
N ALA A 311 5.79 -21.06 -15.34
CA ALA A 311 4.64 -21.97 -15.33
C ALA A 311 3.27 -21.27 -15.40
N THR A 312 3.18 -19.94 -15.30
CA THR A 312 1.88 -19.28 -15.07
C THR A 312 1.64 -18.05 -15.94
N ALA A 313 0.43 -17.95 -16.47
CA ALA A 313 -0.09 -16.70 -17.02
C ALA A 313 -0.04 -15.61 -15.93
N VAL A 314 -0.06 -14.35 -16.37
CA VAL A 314 -0.18 -13.20 -15.48
C VAL A 314 -1.48 -13.31 -14.67
N GLU A 315 -1.40 -13.10 -13.36
CA GLU A 315 -2.51 -13.19 -12.44
C GLU A 315 -2.97 -11.79 -12.01
N HIS A 316 -4.27 -11.51 -12.15
CA HIS A 316 -4.87 -10.30 -11.64
C HIS A 316 -5.84 -10.65 -10.51
N ARG A 317 -5.51 -10.22 -9.29
CA ARG A 317 -6.37 -10.35 -8.11
C ARG A 317 -7.00 -9.00 -7.79
N ILE A 318 -8.29 -8.87 -8.11
CA ILE A 318 -9.08 -7.69 -7.78
C ILE A 318 -9.96 -8.04 -6.58
N VAL A 319 -9.73 -7.35 -5.47
CA VAL A 319 -10.42 -7.60 -4.20
C VAL A 319 -11.62 -6.67 -4.10
N LYS A 320 -12.79 -7.23 -3.77
CA LYS A 320 -14.00 -6.44 -3.57
C LYS A 320 -13.94 -5.70 -2.24
N PRO A 321 -14.11 -4.37 -2.23
CA PRO A 321 -14.20 -3.58 -1.02
C PRO A 321 -15.58 -3.69 -0.36
N GLY A 322 -15.67 -3.26 0.89
CA GLY A 322 -16.91 -3.12 1.63
C GLY A 322 -16.95 -1.80 2.40
N ILE A 323 -18.15 -1.40 2.84
CA ILE A 323 -18.31 -0.23 3.70
C ILE A 323 -18.05 -0.65 5.15
N VAL A 324 -17.25 0.12 5.84
CA VAL A 324 -16.99 0.02 7.28
C VAL A 324 -17.71 1.18 7.96
N LEU A 325 -18.91 0.92 8.45
CA LEU A 325 -19.73 1.92 9.13
C LEU A 325 -19.14 2.27 10.49
N ARG A 326 -19.08 3.59 10.75
CA ARG A 326 -18.66 4.17 12.04
C ARG A 326 -19.58 5.35 12.39
N GLU A 327 -19.03 6.48 12.82
CA GLU A 327 -19.79 7.56 13.45
C GLU A 327 -19.98 8.79 12.54
N SER A 328 -19.28 8.86 11.40
CA SER A 328 -19.17 10.11 10.61
C SER A 328 -20.22 10.27 9.52
N THR A 329 -21.23 9.38 9.44
CA THR A 329 -22.33 9.49 8.47
C THR A 329 -23.69 9.31 9.16
N ALA A 330 -24.67 10.16 8.79
CA ALA A 330 -26.06 10.10 9.25
C ALA A 330 -26.98 10.68 8.17
N PRO A 331 -28.30 10.47 8.23
CA PRO A 331 -29.24 11.18 7.36
C PRO A 331 -29.08 12.70 7.45
N PRO A 332 -29.24 13.44 6.33
CA PRO A 332 -29.14 14.90 6.36
C PRO A 332 -30.20 15.49 7.29
N THR A 333 -29.78 16.36 8.18
CA THR A 333 -30.72 17.19 8.92
C THR A 333 -31.39 18.14 7.93
N ASN A 334 -32.73 18.23 7.92
CA ASN A 334 -33.50 19.12 7.04
C ASN A 334 -33.16 20.59 7.34
N ILE A 335 -31.98 21.06 6.90
CA ILE A 335 -31.52 22.45 7.09
C ILE A 335 -32.33 23.44 6.22
N PHE A 336 -33.08 22.96 5.21
CA PHE A 336 -33.88 23.79 4.33
C PHE A 336 -35.10 24.51 5.01
N ASN A 337 -35.40 24.21 6.28
CA ASN A 337 -36.48 24.90 7.03
C ASN A 337 -36.02 25.99 8.02
N ALA A 338 -34.71 26.23 8.17
CA ALA A 338 -34.17 27.19 9.15
C ALA A 338 -33.91 28.62 8.60
N PHE A 339 -34.10 28.81 7.28
CA PHE A 339 -33.93 30.12 6.62
C PHE A 339 -35.20 30.56 5.87
N ARG A 340 -36.40 30.34 6.48
CA ARG A 340 -37.62 31.02 6.10
C ARG A 340 -38.04 32.02 7.19
#